data_1e32bc8e19a3fb06407dfd60149250d3
#
_entry.id   1e32bc8e19a3fb06407dfd60149250d3
#
_cell.length_a   1.000
_cell.length_b   1.000
_cell.length_c   1.000
_cell.angle_alpha   90.00
_cell.angle_beta   90.00
_cell.angle_gamma   90.00
#
_symmetry.space_group_name_H-M   'P 1'
#
loop_
_entity.id
_entity.type
_entity.pdbx_description
1 polymer ?
#
loop_
_entity_poly.entity_id
_entity_poly.type
_entity_poly.pdbx_seq_one_letter_code
_entity_poly.pdbx_strand_id
1 'polypeptide(L)'
;MPPKIDINRVEELMPVITRRMITPSRLRFNMASDDALNLLASFFAAQVKSRCQKVEFDENTTENIAKLADFITAAVPKFGIMLCGRCGNGKTTLMRAFQQCVNWLDARHHFEFLDDKEYGYRYKPNMKIVDVREIVQSAHDFDRFKELRAYPLLGIDDLGKEPAEVMNYGNLLSPVVELIEHRYTNQLFTFITTNLTAKEIGNKYGTRIADRFNEMLHVIIFKDTTYRH
;
A
#
# COMPACT_ATOMS: atom_id res chain seq x y z
N MET A 1 20.95 -14.23 -37.91
CA MET A 1 19.87 -13.33 -37.59
C MET A 1 19.31 -13.74 -36.25
N PRO A 2 18.99 -12.84 -35.31
CA PRO A 2 18.29 -13.21 -34.10
C PRO A 2 16.92 -13.79 -34.46
N PRO A 3 16.39 -14.75 -33.65
CA PRO A 3 15.05 -15.33 -33.88
C PRO A 3 14.01 -14.21 -33.77
N LYS A 4 13.04 -14.22 -34.68
CA LYS A 4 11.92 -13.26 -34.66
C LYS A 4 10.75 -13.87 -33.93
N ILE A 5 10.14 -13.11 -33.01
CA ILE A 5 8.88 -13.49 -32.36
C ILE A 5 7.74 -13.27 -33.36
N ASP A 6 6.91 -14.27 -33.56
CA ASP A 6 5.66 -14.16 -34.32
C ASP A 6 4.59 -13.58 -33.41
N ILE A 7 4.31 -12.29 -33.58
CA ILE A 7 3.38 -11.54 -32.73
C ILE A 7 1.95 -12.07 -32.89
N ASN A 8 1.53 -12.46 -34.10
CA ASN A 8 0.17 -12.99 -34.32
C ASN A 8 -0.05 -14.28 -33.51
N ARG A 9 0.94 -15.16 -33.50
CA ARG A 9 0.88 -16.38 -32.70
C ARG A 9 0.91 -16.13 -31.20
N VAL A 10 1.59 -15.07 -30.75
CA VAL A 10 1.56 -14.65 -29.34
C VAL A 10 0.14 -14.17 -28.98
N GLU A 11 -0.48 -13.33 -29.82
CA GLU A 11 -1.83 -12.82 -29.59
C GLU A 11 -2.91 -13.93 -29.58
N GLU A 12 -2.75 -14.97 -30.41
CA GLU A 12 -3.64 -16.14 -30.40
C GLU A 12 -3.52 -16.98 -29.11
N LEU A 13 -2.29 -17.13 -28.59
CA LEU A 13 -2.02 -17.97 -27.42
C LEU A 13 -2.28 -17.25 -26.09
N MET A 14 -2.11 -15.93 -26.06
CA MET A 14 -2.27 -15.10 -24.84
C MET A 14 -3.60 -15.38 -24.10
N PRO A 15 -4.78 -15.37 -24.74
CA PRO A 15 -6.04 -15.60 -24.03
C PRO A 15 -6.14 -17.01 -23.41
N VAL A 16 -5.52 -18.02 -24.06
CA VAL A 16 -5.52 -19.39 -23.56
C VAL A 16 -4.59 -19.57 -22.36
N ILE A 17 -3.43 -18.89 -22.42
CA ILE A 17 -2.41 -18.93 -21.34
C ILE A 17 -2.92 -18.15 -20.13
N THR A 18 -3.43 -16.91 -20.33
CA THR A 18 -3.90 -16.05 -19.25
C THR A 18 -5.07 -16.62 -18.48
N ARG A 19 -5.95 -17.41 -19.12
CA ARG A 19 -7.04 -18.12 -18.41
C ARG A 19 -6.53 -19.12 -17.36
N ARG A 20 -5.27 -19.56 -17.47
CA ARG A 20 -4.63 -20.50 -16.53
C ARG A 20 -3.72 -19.82 -15.53
N MET A 21 -3.50 -18.51 -15.67
CA MET A 21 -2.66 -17.75 -14.76
C MET A 21 -3.54 -17.19 -13.63
N ILE A 22 -3.08 -17.39 -12.39
CA ILE A 22 -3.68 -16.71 -11.24
C ILE A 22 -3.24 -15.25 -11.31
N THR A 23 -4.16 -14.36 -11.67
CA THR A 23 -3.91 -12.92 -11.59
C THR A 23 -4.23 -12.47 -10.17
N PRO A 24 -3.27 -11.92 -9.41
CA PRO A 24 -3.58 -11.40 -8.09
C PRO A 24 -4.62 -10.30 -8.15
N SER A 25 -5.63 -10.39 -7.29
CA SER A 25 -6.70 -9.39 -7.23
C SER A 25 -6.15 -8.02 -6.79
N ARG A 26 -6.66 -6.94 -7.39
CA ARG A 26 -6.33 -5.56 -7.04
C ARG A 26 -7.42 -4.99 -6.12
N LEU A 27 -7.01 -4.35 -5.03
CA LEU A 27 -7.96 -3.62 -4.19
C LEU A 27 -8.49 -2.40 -4.97
N ARG A 28 -9.80 -2.34 -5.13
CA ARG A 28 -10.51 -1.26 -5.78
C ARG A 28 -11.82 -0.98 -5.07
N PHE A 29 -12.18 0.30 -4.95
CA PHE A 29 -13.53 0.68 -4.51
C PHE A 29 -14.48 0.71 -5.72
N ASN A 30 -15.58 -0.03 -5.62
CA ASN A 30 -16.60 -0.05 -6.67
C ASN A 30 -17.59 1.11 -6.49
N MET A 31 -17.09 2.32 -6.69
CA MET A 31 -17.85 3.57 -6.60
C MET A 31 -17.20 4.66 -7.45
N ALA A 32 -17.91 5.77 -7.66
CA ALA A 32 -17.35 6.95 -8.32
C ALA A 32 -16.24 7.58 -7.47
N SER A 33 -15.26 8.25 -8.10
CA SER A 33 -14.16 8.91 -7.38
C SER A 33 -14.65 9.99 -6.43
N ASP A 34 -15.68 10.77 -6.79
CA ASP A 34 -16.28 11.78 -5.93
C ASP A 34 -16.93 11.18 -4.67
N ASP A 35 -17.55 10.01 -4.77
CA ASP A 35 -18.12 9.30 -3.62
C ASP A 35 -17.01 8.78 -2.72
N ALA A 36 -15.93 8.24 -3.29
CA ALA A 36 -14.75 7.80 -2.57
C ALA A 36 -14.05 8.96 -1.87
N LEU A 37 -13.94 10.13 -2.53
CA LEU A 37 -13.40 11.36 -1.96
C LEU A 37 -14.19 11.78 -0.70
N ASN A 38 -15.50 11.88 -0.82
CA ASN A 38 -16.37 12.29 0.29
C ASN A 38 -16.32 11.28 1.46
N LEU A 39 -16.27 9.99 1.14
CA LEU A 39 -16.15 8.93 2.14
C LEU A 39 -14.81 8.99 2.87
N LEU A 40 -13.70 9.09 2.16
CA LEU A 40 -12.35 9.20 2.73
C LEU A 40 -12.20 10.49 3.55
N ALA A 41 -12.73 11.62 3.07
CA ALA A 41 -12.74 12.87 3.81
C ALA A 41 -13.52 12.77 5.12
N SER A 42 -14.64 12.04 5.13
CA SER A 42 -15.45 11.80 6.34
C SER A 42 -14.65 10.99 7.38
N PHE A 43 -13.95 9.92 6.96
CA PHE A 43 -13.10 9.14 7.85
C PHE A 43 -11.87 9.93 8.31
N PHE A 44 -11.29 10.76 7.44
CA PHE A 44 -10.19 11.65 7.81
C PHE A 44 -10.64 12.65 8.91
N ALA A 45 -11.79 13.29 8.73
CA ALA A 45 -12.37 14.19 9.72
C ALA A 45 -12.62 13.47 11.06
N ALA A 46 -13.15 12.24 11.03
CA ALA A 46 -13.36 11.44 12.23
C ALA A 46 -12.02 11.13 12.95
N GLN A 47 -10.96 10.82 12.21
CA GLN A 47 -9.62 10.59 12.77
C GLN A 47 -9.03 11.85 13.42
N VAL A 48 -9.23 13.02 12.82
CA VAL A 48 -8.78 14.30 13.39
C VAL A 48 -9.57 14.62 14.68
N LYS A 49 -10.90 14.49 14.64
CA LYS A 49 -11.77 14.71 15.81
C LYS A 49 -11.49 13.76 16.97
N SER A 50 -11.15 12.50 16.69
CA SER A 50 -10.82 11.52 17.74
C SER A 50 -9.57 11.90 18.56
N ARG A 51 -8.75 12.82 18.04
CA ARG A 51 -7.58 13.39 18.72
C ARG A 51 -7.86 14.77 19.35
N CYS A 52 -9.13 15.14 19.47
CA CYS A 52 -9.55 16.45 19.96
C CYS A 52 -8.97 17.64 19.17
N GLN A 53 -8.73 17.45 17.88
CA GLN A 53 -8.18 18.48 16.99
C GLN A 53 -9.28 19.07 16.09
N LYS A 54 -9.08 20.33 15.66
CA LYS A 54 -9.96 20.96 14.69
C LYS A 54 -9.74 20.34 13.30
N VAL A 55 -10.84 20.04 12.62
CA VAL A 55 -10.81 19.56 11.23
C VAL A 55 -10.65 20.75 10.31
N GLU A 56 -9.61 20.74 9.50
CA GLU A 56 -9.39 21.71 8.44
C GLU A 56 -9.12 20.97 7.12
N PHE A 57 -9.90 21.32 6.11
CA PHE A 57 -9.72 20.83 4.75
C PHE A 57 -9.08 21.94 3.92
N ASP A 58 -7.79 22.16 4.14
CA ASP A 58 -7.02 23.03 3.25
C ASP A 58 -6.84 22.39 1.86
N GLU A 59 -6.32 23.18 0.93
CA GLU A 59 -6.10 22.73 -0.45
C GLU A 59 -5.22 21.48 -0.52
N ASN A 60 -4.14 21.43 0.27
CA ASN A 60 -3.22 20.31 0.29
C ASN A 60 -3.86 19.02 0.83
N THR A 61 -4.62 19.11 1.92
CA THR A 61 -5.36 17.96 2.49
C THR A 61 -6.38 17.44 1.49
N THR A 62 -7.18 18.34 0.89
CA THR A 62 -8.19 17.99 -0.10
C THR A 62 -7.56 17.33 -1.33
N GLU A 63 -6.48 17.90 -1.88
CA GLU A 63 -5.75 17.35 -3.02
C GLU A 63 -5.20 15.94 -2.74
N ASN A 64 -4.64 15.71 -1.55
CA ASN A 64 -4.09 14.39 -1.19
C ASN A 64 -5.18 13.34 -1.01
N ILE A 65 -6.34 13.69 -0.43
CA ILE A 65 -7.49 12.77 -0.32
C ILE A 65 -8.06 12.49 -1.71
N ALA A 66 -8.15 13.48 -2.61
CA ALA A 66 -8.61 13.30 -3.98
C ALA A 66 -7.69 12.33 -4.76
N LYS A 67 -6.37 12.52 -4.69
CA LYS A 67 -5.41 11.59 -5.32
C LYS A 67 -5.56 10.16 -4.82
N LEU A 68 -5.86 9.98 -3.54
CA LEU A 68 -6.12 8.66 -2.97
C LEU A 68 -7.45 8.08 -3.50
N ALA A 69 -8.50 8.90 -3.59
CA ALA A 69 -9.80 8.49 -4.13
C ALA A 69 -9.70 8.08 -5.60
N ASP A 70 -9.04 8.89 -6.43
CA ASP A 70 -8.79 8.58 -7.85
C ASP A 70 -8.01 7.27 -8.02
N PHE A 71 -6.97 7.08 -7.22
CA PHE A 71 -6.18 5.85 -7.27
C PHE A 71 -7.00 4.61 -6.93
N ILE A 72 -7.76 4.64 -5.83
CA ILE A 72 -8.46 3.44 -5.34
C ILE A 72 -9.71 3.09 -6.16
N THR A 73 -10.21 4.03 -6.95
CA THR A 73 -11.34 3.82 -7.90
C THR A 73 -10.90 3.56 -9.33
N ALA A 74 -9.59 3.68 -9.63
CA ALA A 74 -9.05 3.45 -10.96
C ALA A 74 -9.32 2.03 -11.47
N ALA A 75 -9.47 1.88 -12.80
CA ALA A 75 -9.76 0.59 -13.42
C ALA A 75 -8.63 -0.45 -13.22
N VAL A 76 -7.37 0.00 -13.26
CA VAL A 76 -6.19 -0.87 -13.05
C VAL A 76 -5.22 -0.16 -12.12
N PRO A 77 -5.45 -0.18 -10.80
CA PRO A 77 -4.56 0.44 -9.87
C PRO A 77 -3.25 -0.36 -9.70
N LYS A 78 -2.18 0.30 -9.30
CA LYS A 78 -1.02 -0.38 -8.73
C LYS A 78 -1.46 -1.15 -7.47
N PHE A 79 -0.63 -2.07 -6.98
CA PHE A 79 -0.99 -2.85 -5.78
C PHE A 79 -0.46 -2.25 -4.47
N GLY A 80 -0.29 -0.94 -4.42
CA GLY A 80 0.05 -0.22 -3.20
C GLY A 80 0.09 1.28 -3.35
N ILE A 81 0.24 1.95 -2.20
CA ILE A 81 0.24 3.41 -2.05
C ILE A 81 1.41 3.80 -1.15
N MET A 82 2.07 4.90 -1.47
CA MET A 82 3.09 5.52 -0.62
C MET A 82 2.78 6.98 -0.40
N LEU A 83 2.62 7.38 0.86
CA LEU A 83 2.51 8.78 1.26
C LEU A 83 3.90 9.28 1.68
N CYS A 84 4.45 10.21 0.91
CA CYS A 84 5.76 10.80 1.16
C CYS A 84 5.62 12.25 1.65
N GLY A 85 6.51 12.70 2.55
CA GLY A 85 6.57 14.09 2.99
C GLY A 85 7.05 14.23 4.42
N ARG A 86 7.25 15.47 4.88
CA ARG A 86 7.80 15.76 6.21
C ARG A 86 6.90 15.31 7.36
N CYS A 87 7.47 15.28 8.55
CA CYS A 87 6.76 14.94 9.77
C CYS A 87 5.65 15.96 10.09
N GLY A 88 4.49 15.47 10.55
CA GLY A 88 3.38 16.33 11.02
C GLY A 88 2.37 16.74 9.97
N ASN A 89 2.50 16.31 8.72
CA ASN A 89 1.63 16.71 7.61
C ASN A 89 0.42 15.80 7.34
N GLY A 90 0.03 14.92 8.27
CA GLY A 90 -1.23 14.17 8.20
C GLY A 90 -1.16 12.79 7.52
N LYS A 91 0.00 12.31 7.05
CA LYS A 91 0.15 10.99 6.39
C LYS A 91 -0.44 9.83 7.16
N THR A 92 -0.01 9.67 8.43
CA THR A 92 -0.53 8.60 9.31
C THR A 92 -2.03 8.76 9.56
N THR A 93 -2.53 9.99 9.64
CA THR A 93 -3.97 10.26 9.79
C THR A 93 -4.73 9.77 8.57
N LEU A 94 -4.25 10.06 7.35
CA LEU A 94 -4.87 9.60 6.12
C LEU A 94 -4.79 8.08 5.96
N MET A 95 -3.66 7.44 6.32
CA MET A 95 -3.55 5.98 6.33
C MET A 95 -4.57 5.34 7.28
N ARG A 96 -4.75 5.87 8.49
CA ARG A 96 -5.73 5.36 9.46
C ARG A 96 -7.18 5.61 9.01
N ALA A 97 -7.45 6.75 8.37
CA ALA A 97 -8.74 7.03 7.76
C ALA A 97 -9.05 6.01 6.65
N PHE A 98 -8.07 5.71 5.79
CA PHE A 98 -8.19 4.68 4.77
C PHE A 98 -8.45 3.29 5.37
N GLN A 99 -7.71 2.90 6.41
CA GLN A 99 -7.95 1.63 7.12
C GLN A 99 -9.39 1.53 7.63
N GLN A 100 -9.89 2.57 8.28
CA GLN A 100 -11.26 2.57 8.81
C GLN A 100 -12.30 2.55 7.69
N CYS A 101 -12.04 3.27 6.59
CA CYS A 101 -12.89 3.25 5.39
C CYS A 101 -12.96 1.83 4.80
N VAL A 102 -11.81 1.16 4.64
CA VAL A 102 -11.74 -0.22 4.15
C VAL A 102 -12.54 -1.16 5.05
N ASN A 103 -12.31 -1.12 6.36
CA ASN A 103 -13.00 -2.00 7.31
C ASN A 103 -14.52 -1.72 7.36
N TRP A 104 -14.94 -0.46 7.18
CA TRP A 104 -16.35 -0.08 7.11
C TRP A 104 -17.02 -0.57 5.82
N LEU A 105 -16.33 -0.49 4.69
CA LEU A 105 -16.82 -1.00 3.40
C LEU A 105 -16.93 -2.52 3.39
N ASP A 106 -15.98 -3.24 4.00
CA ASP A 106 -16.04 -4.70 4.14
C ASP A 106 -17.33 -5.15 4.84
N ALA A 107 -17.70 -4.50 5.93
CA ALA A 107 -18.94 -4.80 6.64
C ALA A 107 -20.21 -4.63 5.79
N ARG A 108 -20.13 -3.93 4.65
CA ARG A 108 -21.24 -3.64 3.73
C ARG A 108 -21.12 -4.27 2.34
N HIS A 109 -20.13 -5.14 2.12
CA HIS A 109 -19.93 -5.85 0.85
C HIS A 109 -19.71 -4.95 -0.39
N HIS A 110 -19.11 -3.77 -0.22
CA HIS A 110 -18.84 -2.82 -1.32
C HIS A 110 -17.48 -2.98 -1.99
N PHE A 111 -16.80 -4.13 -1.83
CA PHE A 111 -15.57 -4.40 -2.57
C PHE A 111 -15.80 -5.30 -3.77
N GLU A 112 -15.29 -4.88 -4.91
CA GLU A 112 -14.88 -5.80 -5.95
C GLU A 112 -13.37 -5.99 -5.85
N PHE A 113 -12.95 -7.20 -5.53
CA PHE A 113 -11.63 -7.62 -5.95
C PHE A 113 -11.75 -7.90 -7.45
N LEU A 114 -10.97 -7.17 -8.25
CA LEU A 114 -10.84 -7.46 -9.66
C LEU A 114 -10.31 -8.89 -9.79
N ASP A 115 -11.21 -9.77 -10.14
CA ASP A 115 -11.04 -11.19 -10.36
C ASP A 115 -10.97 -12.09 -9.14
N ASP A 116 -12.08 -12.79 -8.88
CA ASP A 116 -12.05 -14.23 -8.65
C ASP A 116 -13.45 -14.85 -8.64
N LYS A 117 -13.99 -15.05 -9.80
CA LYS A 117 -15.20 -15.91 -9.93
C LYS A 117 -14.89 -17.39 -9.72
N GLU A 118 -13.61 -17.79 -9.72
CA GLU A 118 -13.23 -19.20 -9.81
C GLU A 118 -12.68 -19.85 -8.52
N TYR A 119 -12.22 -19.08 -7.53
CA TYR A 119 -11.57 -19.68 -6.34
C TYR A 119 -12.20 -19.40 -4.98
N GLY A 120 -13.34 -18.72 -4.89
CA GLY A 120 -14.19 -18.74 -3.68
C GLY A 120 -13.57 -18.19 -2.37
N TYR A 121 -12.37 -17.66 -2.37
CA TYR A 121 -11.75 -17.05 -1.20
C TYR A 121 -12.21 -15.60 -1.06
N ARG A 122 -13.32 -15.40 -0.36
CA ARG A 122 -13.67 -14.07 0.15
C ARG A 122 -12.64 -13.66 1.19
N TYR A 123 -11.58 -12.98 0.75
CA TYR A 123 -10.78 -12.20 1.69
C TYR A 123 -11.70 -11.15 2.33
N LYS A 124 -11.86 -11.23 3.64
CA LYS A 124 -12.38 -10.09 4.38
C LYS A 124 -11.30 -9.01 4.31
N PRO A 125 -11.53 -7.87 3.67
CA PRO A 125 -10.53 -6.82 3.58
C PRO A 125 -10.39 -6.13 4.93
N ASN A 126 -9.64 -6.75 5.83
CA ASN A 126 -9.21 -6.15 7.07
C ASN A 126 -7.78 -5.64 6.86
N MET A 127 -7.61 -4.32 6.91
CA MET A 127 -6.29 -3.74 6.80
C MET A 127 -5.60 -3.69 8.16
N LYS A 128 -4.41 -4.28 8.25
CA LYS A 128 -3.55 -4.20 9.44
C LYS A 128 -2.53 -3.06 9.23
N ILE A 129 -2.36 -2.21 10.22
CA ILE A 129 -1.28 -1.19 10.24
C ILE A 129 -0.27 -1.57 11.31
N VAL A 130 1.01 -1.52 10.95
CA VAL A 130 2.14 -1.74 11.86
C VAL A 130 3.14 -0.59 11.72
N ASP A 131 3.77 -0.21 12.82
CA ASP A 131 4.96 0.65 12.79
C ASP A 131 6.13 -0.16 12.20
N VAL A 132 6.98 0.46 11.42
CA VAL A 132 8.12 -0.22 10.79
C VAL A 132 9.02 -0.93 11.80
N ARG A 133 9.12 -0.43 13.04
CA ARG A 133 9.90 -1.06 14.12
C ARG A 133 9.27 -2.37 14.59
N GLU A 134 7.94 -2.52 14.51
CA GLU A 134 7.27 -3.80 14.81
C GLU A 134 7.63 -4.88 13.79
N ILE A 135 7.89 -4.50 12.53
CA ILE A 135 8.38 -5.43 11.50
C ILE A 135 9.74 -6.00 11.92
N VAL A 136 10.65 -5.12 12.35
CA VAL A 136 11.98 -5.52 12.83
C VAL A 136 11.88 -6.43 14.05
N GLN A 137 11.00 -6.09 15.02
CA GLN A 137 10.79 -6.92 16.21
C GLN A 137 10.19 -8.29 15.87
N SER A 138 9.27 -8.34 14.89
CA SER A 138 8.63 -9.59 14.48
C SER A 138 9.61 -10.57 13.81
N ALA A 139 10.74 -10.09 13.27
CA ALA A 139 11.75 -10.94 12.64
C ALA A 139 12.44 -11.93 13.59
N HIS A 140 12.32 -11.72 14.91
CA HIS A 140 12.79 -12.67 15.93
C HIS A 140 11.84 -13.86 16.13
N ASP A 141 10.60 -13.79 15.61
CA ASP A 141 9.59 -14.81 15.64
C ASP A 141 9.18 -15.17 14.20
N PHE A 142 9.61 -16.34 13.74
CA PHE A 142 9.42 -16.79 12.36
C PHE A 142 7.94 -16.86 11.95
N ASP A 143 7.07 -17.38 12.82
CA ASP A 143 5.65 -17.55 12.48
C ASP A 143 4.94 -16.21 12.42
N ARG A 144 5.21 -15.32 13.38
CA ARG A 144 4.68 -13.96 13.40
C ARG A 144 5.15 -13.15 12.18
N PHE A 145 6.42 -13.24 11.82
CA PHE A 145 6.94 -12.55 10.64
C PHE A 145 6.37 -13.10 9.35
N LYS A 146 6.23 -14.44 9.23
CA LYS A 146 5.60 -15.12 8.10
C LYS A 146 4.14 -14.69 7.93
N GLU A 147 3.36 -14.62 9.01
CA GLU A 147 2.00 -14.11 8.99
C GLU A 147 1.95 -12.65 8.55
N LEU A 148 2.82 -11.80 9.10
CA LEU A 148 2.85 -10.37 8.79
C LEU A 148 3.16 -10.10 7.32
N ARG A 149 4.19 -10.73 6.75
CA ARG A 149 4.59 -10.52 5.36
C ARG A 149 3.54 -10.99 4.36
N ALA A 150 2.74 -12.00 4.72
CA ALA A 150 1.68 -12.56 3.89
C ALA A 150 0.31 -11.88 4.12
N TYR A 151 0.21 -10.91 5.04
CA TYR A 151 -1.07 -10.27 5.37
C TYR A 151 -1.63 -9.54 4.14
N PRO A 152 -2.89 -9.77 3.72
CA PRO A 152 -3.41 -9.28 2.44
C PRO A 152 -3.32 -7.76 2.26
N LEU A 153 -3.80 -6.99 3.25
CA LEU A 153 -3.81 -5.53 3.22
C LEU A 153 -2.97 -4.98 4.36
N LEU A 154 -1.70 -4.64 4.10
CA LEU A 154 -0.77 -4.18 5.12
C LEU A 154 -0.43 -2.69 4.97
N GLY A 155 -0.63 -1.94 6.06
CA GLY A 155 -0.09 -0.60 6.25
C GLY A 155 1.24 -0.65 7.01
N ILE A 156 2.25 0.03 6.49
CA ILE A 156 3.57 0.20 7.11
C ILE A 156 3.73 1.68 7.44
N ASP A 157 3.63 2.01 8.71
CA ASP A 157 3.78 3.40 9.16
C ASP A 157 5.23 3.73 9.47
N ASP A 158 5.63 4.94 9.07
CA ASP A 158 6.94 5.52 9.36
C ASP A 158 8.16 4.75 8.78
N LEU A 159 8.00 4.19 7.57
CA LEU A 159 9.12 3.55 6.85
C LEU A 159 10.34 4.48 6.82
N GLY A 160 11.48 3.94 7.22
CA GLY A 160 12.75 4.67 7.30
C GLY A 160 13.22 4.98 8.71
N LYS A 161 12.37 4.80 9.73
CA LYS A 161 12.73 5.03 11.14
C LYS A 161 13.44 3.84 11.80
N GLU A 162 13.39 2.67 11.19
CA GLU A 162 14.07 1.46 11.67
C GLU A 162 15.57 1.48 11.31
N PRO A 163 16.42 0.69 11.98
CA PRO A 163 17.77 0.41 11.51
C PRO A 163 17.70 -0.37 10.18
N ALA A 164 18.67 -0.13 9.28
CA ALA A 164 18.73 -0.78 7.98
C ALA A 164 18.89 -2.30 8.11
N GLU A 165 19.64 -2.72 9.11
CA GLU A 165 19.99 -4.12 9.37
C GLU A 165 19.90 -4.42 10.86
N VAL A 166 19.56 -5.64 11.21
CA VAL A 166 19.50 -6.14 12.58
C VAL A 166 20.25 -7.47 12.70
N MET A 167 20.90 -7.66 13.85
CA MET A 167 21.54 -8.93 14.19
C MET A 167 20.50 -9.92 14.75
N ASN A 168 20.40 -11.09 14.15
CA ASN A 168 19.58 -12.17 14.66
C ASN A 168 20.39 -13.48 14.66
N TYR A 169 20.69 -14.02 15.86
CA TYR A 169 21.51 -15.22 16.05
C TYR A 169 22.81 -15.23 15.25
N GLY A 170 23.50 -14.07 15.20
CA GLY A 170 24.77 -13.93 14.46
C GLY A 170 24.65 -13.66 12.96
N ASN A 171 23.44 -13.65 12.41
CA ASN A 171 23.19 -13.29 11.02
C ASN A 171 22.70 -11.84 10.89
N LEU A 172 23.17 -11.16 9.85
CA LEU A 172 22.70 -9.82 9.50
C LEU A 172 21.43 -9.94 8.67
N LEU A 173 20.31 -9.40 9.17
CA LEU A 173 19.01 -9.46 8.51
C LEU A 173 18.52 -8.06 8.13
N SER A 174 17.82 -7.97 7.04
CA SER A 174 17.07 -6.78 6.60
C SER A 174 15.56 -7.10 6.50
N PRO A 175 14.85 -7.20 7.66
CA PRO A 175 13.47 -7.70 7.69
C PRO A 175 12.51 -6.88 6.83
N VAL A 176 12.72 -5.56 6.76
CA VAL A 176 11.88 -4.68 5.94
C VAL A 176 12.07 -4.97 4.46
N VAL A 177 13.32 -5.20 4.01
CA VAL A 177 13.64 -5.58 2.63
C VAL A 177 12.98 -6.91 2.30
N GLU A 178 13.13 -7.94 3.15
CA GLU A 178 12.51 -9.25 2.96
C GLU A 178 10.98 -9.16 2.88
N LEU A 179 10.36 -8.39 3.77
CA LEU A 179 8.92 -8.18 3.76
C LEU A 179 8.46 -7.52 2.45
N ILE A 180 9.14 -6.45 2.01
CA ILE A 180 8.79 -5.75 0.76
C ILE A 180 8.98 -6.66 -0.44
N GLU A 181 10.06 -7.45 -0.49
CA GLU A 181 10.32 -8.42 -1.57
C GLU A 181 9.21 -9.48 -1.67
N HIS A 182 8.80 -10.03 -0.53
CA HIS A 182 7.71 -10.99 -0.47
C HIS A 182 6.40 -10.38 -0.99
N ARG A 183 6.06 -9.17 -0.53
CA ARG A 183 4.83 -8.47 -0.90
C ARG A 183 4.81 -8.08 -2.38
N TYR A 184 5.95 -7.63 -2.91
CA TYR A 184 6.12 -7.35 -4.34
C TYR A 184 5.89 -8.62 -5.18
N THR A 185 6.55 -9.72 -4.85
CA THR A 185 6.47 -11.00 -5.59
C THR A 185 5.03 -11.55 -5.61
N ASN A 186 4.30 -11.42 -4.49
CA ASN A 186 2.93 -11.89 -4.36
C ASN A 186 1.88 -10.81 -4.67
N GLN A 187 2.32 -9.62 -5.11
CA GLN A 187 1.47 -8.47 -5.46
C GLN A 187 0.45 -8.10 -4.36
N LEU A 188 0.84 -8.21 -3.11
CA LEU A 188 -0.02 -7.92 -1.95
C LEU A 188 -0.16 -6.42 -1.73
N PHE A 189 -1.40 -5.95 -1.48
CA PHE A 189 -1.67 -4.54 -1.27
C PHE A 189 -0.87 -3.97 -0.09
N THR A 190 -0.08 -2.95 -0.35
CA THR A 190 0.82 -2.34 0.62
C THR A 190 0.63 -0.83 0.69
N PHE A 191 0.29 -0.31 1.86
CA PHE A 191 0.17 1.13 2.10
C PHE A 191 1.32 1.60 2.98
N ILE A 192 2.13 2.53 2.53
CA ILE A 192 3.34 2.99 3.22
C ILE A 192 3.23 4.47 3.55
N THR A 193 3.68 4.88 4.75
CA THR A 193 4.03 6.28 5.02
C THR A 193 5.53 6.39 5.23
N THR A 194 6.13 7.46 4.73
CA THR A 194 7.57 7.71 4.91
C THR A 194 7.88 9.21 4.91
N ASN A 195 8.97 9.56 5.59
CA ASN A 195 9.57 10.89 5.51
C ASN A 195 10.77 10.91 4.55
N LEU A 196 11.16 9.76 4.02
CA LEU A 196 12.30 9.63 3.12
C LEU A 196 11.93 10.13 1.72
N THR A 197 12.88 10.77 1.06
CA THR A 197 12.87 11.05 -0.37
C THR A 197 13.18 9.79 -1.17
N ALA A 198 12.89 9.77 -2.47
CA ALA A 198 13.23 8.66 -3.35
C ALA A 198 14.73 8.32 -3.32
N LYS A 199 15.62 9.34 -3.23
CA LYS A 199 17.06 9.17 -3.11
C LYS A 199 17.46 8.48 -1.80
N GLU A 200 16.86 8.89 -0.67
CA GLU A 200 17.13 8.30 0.64
C GLU A 200 16.62 6.86 0.73
N ILE A 201 15.47 6.55 0.08
CA ILE A 201 14.96 5.18 -0.06
C ILE A 201 16.00 4.31 -0.81
N GLY A 202 16.51 4.78 -1.94
CA GLY A 202 17.54 4.06 -2.71
C GLY A 202 18.83 3.86 -1.91
N ASN A 203 19.24 4.87 -1.13
CA ASN A 203 20.44 4.77 -0.28
C ASN A 203 20.26 3.79 0.88
N LYS A 204 19.07 3.74 1.49
CA LYS A 204 18.80 2.92 2.68
C LYS A 204 18.49 1.47 2.34
N TYR A 205 17.68 1.22 1.31
CA TYR A 205 17.18 -0.12 0.97
C TYR A 205 17.77 -0.71 -0.32
N GLY A 206 18.60 0.08 -1.02
CA GLY A 206 19.19 -0.29 -2.29
C GLY A 206 18.29 0.03 -3.50
N THR A 207 18.92 0.09 -4.67
CA THR A 207 18.26 0.43 -5.95
C THR A 207 17.15 -0.56 -6.31
N ARG A 208 17.35 -1.85 -6.01
CA ARG A 208 16.38 -2.91 -6.28
C ARG A 208 15.03 -2.69 -5.56
N ILE A 209 15.05 -2.24 -4.30
CA ILE A 209 13.82 -1.93 -3.57
C ILE A 209 13.20 -0.63 -4.08
N ALA A 210 14.01 0.37 -4.41
CA ALA A 210 13.52 1.61 -5.01
C ALA A 210 12.78 1.36 -6.34
N ASP A 211 13.31 0.48 -7.21
CA ASP A 211 12.68 0.09 -8.47
C ASP A 211 11.34 -0.64 -8.22
N ARG A 212 11.30 -1.55 -7.25
CA ARG A 212 10.05 -2.24 -6.87
C ARG A 212 9.00 -1.27 -6.35
N PHE A 213 9.40 -0.26 -5.57
CA PHE A 213 8.47 0.77 -5.11
C PHE A 213 7.89 1.57 -6.29
N ASN A 214 8.70 1.89 -7.30
CA ASN A 214 8.22 2.57 -8.51
C ASN A 214 7.17 1.74 -9.27
N GLU A 215 7.32 0.42 -9.30
CA GLU A 215 6.40 -0.47 -9.98
C GLU A 215 5.12 -0.71 -9.17
N MET A 216 5.25 -1.00 -7.86
CA MET A 216 4.13 -1.44 -7.03
C MET A 216 3.31 -0.31 -6.43
N LEU A 217 3.90 0.89 -6.17
CA LEU A 217 3.28 1.93 -5.37
C LEU A 217 2.86 3.16 -6.19
N HIS A 218 1.65 3.63 -5.93
CA HIS A 218 1.23 4.98 -6.30
C HIS A 218 1.72 5.96 -5.25
N VAL A 219 2.51 6.96 -5.66
CA VAL A 219 3.14 7.90 -4.74
C VAL A 219 2.33 9.19 -4.64
N ILE A 220 1.94 9.54 -3.42
CA ILE A 220 1.29 10.83 -3.10
C ILE A 220 2.27 11.65 -2.24
N ILE A 221 2.68 12.81 -2.75
CA ILE A 221 3.64 13.70 -2.09
C ILE A 221 2.87 14.78 -1.34
N PHE A 222 3.02 14.77 -0.02
CA PHE A 222 2.50 15.80 0.87
C PHE A 222 3.41 17.02 0.85
N LYS A 223 2.83 18.20 0.60
CA LYS A 223 3.54 19.47 0.66
C LYS A 223 4.02 19.76 2.10
N ASP A 224 4.98 20.66 2.24
CA ASP A 224 5.68 20.95 3.50
C ASP A 224 4.83 21.78 4.50
N THR A 225 3.57 21.46 4.68
CA THR A 225 2.70 22.05 5.72
C THR A 225 2.70 21.15 6.96
N THR A 226 2.92 21.73 8.15
CA THR A 226 2.78 21.01 9.43
C THR A 226 1.49 21.41 10.12
N TYR A 227 0.73 20.44 10.60
CA TYR A 227 -0.49 20.62 11.40
C TYR A 227 -0.23 20.42 12.91
N ARG A 228 1.05 20.29 13.31
CA ARG A 228 1.45 20.23 14.72
C ARG A 228 1.77 21.64 15.20
N HIS A 229 0.94 22.16 16.05
CA HIS A 229 1.14 23.40 16.81
C HIS A 229 1.54 23.06 18.25
#